data_36bd21c4cf39b577c90963fc41be19f6
#
_entry.id   36bd21c4cf39b577c90963fc41be19f6
#
_cell.length_a   1.000
_cell.length_b   1.000
_cell.length_c   1.000
_cell.angle_alpha   90.00
_cell.angle_beta   90.00
_cell.angle_gamma   90.00
#
_symmetry.space_group_name_H-M   'P 1'
#
loop_
_entity.id
_entity.type
_entity.pdbx_description
1 polymer ?
#
loop_
_entity_poly.entity_id
_entity_poly.type
_entity_poly.pdbx_seq_one_letter_code
_entity_poly.pdbx_strand_id
1 'polypeptide(L)'
;MVVPQVGNATRAGIALGIALVFFSVFHLACGRLAIELLAEQDDGWLDLSFAVAVLLYGALAVLVLIPIAVFTVGLAVDVKTRQWPRGRAAAVHGLAGFILGIGVAGIAVAAGVANWPTAVLAFAVPSALAAFATHMVSPTAMSHRGIAWTAWALASVAIVASLVFVVSVFVL
;
A
#
# COMPACT_ATOMS: atom_id res chain seq x y z
N MET A 1 -6.77 -23.64 28.17
CA MET A 1 -5.58 -22.92 27.67
C MET A 1 -6.04 -21.53 27.28
N VAL A 2 -5.74 -20.49 28.09
CA VAL A 2 -6.15 -19.10 27.82
C VAL A 2 -5.19 -18.56 26.79
N VAL A 3 -5.65 -18.34 25.56
CA VAL A 3 -4.85 -17.65 24.52
C VAL A 3 -4.71 -16.19 24.95
N PRO A 4 -3.48 -15.68 25.17
CA PRO A 4 -3.28 -14.29 25.57
C PRO A 4 -3.92 -13.39 24.49
N GLN A 5 -4.86 -12.54 24.92
CA GLN A 5 -5.44 -11.57 24.01
C GLN A 5 -4.38 -10.55 23.62
N VAL A 6 -3.91 -10.61 22.38
CA VAL A 6 -3.01 -9.60 21.82
C VAL A 6 -3.76 -8.27 21.82
N GLY A 7 -3.18 -7.25 22.47
CA GLY A 7 -3.79 -5.92 22.58
C GLY A 7 -4.04 -5.31 21.19
N ASN A 8 -5.06 -4.45 21.09
CA ASN A 8 -5.44 -3.82 19.80
C ASN A 8 -4.29 -3.05 19.15
N ALA A 9 -3.44 -2.40 19.93
CA ALA A 9 -2.25 -1.70 19.44
C ALA A 9 -1.24 -2.66 18.77
N THR A 10 -1.01 -3.83 19.39
CA THR A 10 -0.10 -4.84 18.80
C THR A 10 -0.67 -5.43 17.51
N ARG A 11 -1.99 -5.64 17.45
CA ARG A 11 -2.66 -6.10 16.22
C ARG A 11 -2.53 -5.09 15.09
N ALA A 12 -2.80 -3.81 15.37
CA ALA A 12 -2.65 -2.73 14.40
C ALA A 12 -1.19 -2.58 13.93
N GLY A 13 -0.22 -2.72 14.84
CA GLY A 13 1.20 -2.70 14.50
C GLY A 13 1.59 -3.84 13.54
N ILE A 14 1.17 -5.08 13.82
CA ILE A 14 1.44 -6.21 12.92
C ILE A 14 0.78 -5.99 11.56
N ALA A 15 -0.49 -5.55 11.53
CA ALA A 15 -1.19 -5.24 10.29
C ALA A 15 -0.47 -4.14 9.49
N LEU A 16 0.03 -3.10 10.17
CA LEU A 16 0.82 -2.04 9.53
C LEU A 16 2.09 -2.61 8.88
N GLY A 17 2.89 -3.40 9.59
CA GLY A 17 4.10 -4.01 9.03
C GLY A 17 3.80 -4.83 7.77
N ILE A 18 2.73 -5.65 7.81
CA ILE A 18 2.29 -6.45 6.66
C ILE A 18 1.80 -5.57 5.51
N ALA A 19 1.02 -4.52 5.81
CA ALA A 19 0.52 -3.59 4.80
C ALA A 19 1.66 -2.88 4.06
N LEU A 20 2.68 -2.44 4.77
CA LEU A 20 3.85 -1.80 4.19
C LEU A 20 4.59 -2.72 3.23
N VAL A 21 4.79 -3.99 3.61
CA VAL A 21 5.45 -4.99 2.74
C VAL A 21 4.62 -5.25 1.47
N PHE A 22 3.34 -5.60 1.62
CA PHE A 22 2.50 -5.90 0.47
C PHE A 22 2.33 -4.70 -0.45
N PHE A 23 2.13 -3.51 0.12
CA PHE A 23 2.04 -2.30 -0.70
C PHE A 23 3.32 -2.07 -1.49
N SER A 24 4.50 -2.14 -0.86
CA SER A 24 5.76 -1.95 -1.56
C SER A 24 5.95 -2.93 -2.71
N VAL A 25 5.64 -4.21 -2.50
CA VAL A 25 5.76 -5.25 -3.55
C VAL A 25 4.77 -4.99 -4.69
N PHE A 26 3.48 -4.79 -4.39
CA PHE A 26 2.48 -4.57 -5.42
C PHE A 26 2.66 -3.23 -6.13
N HIS A 27 3.06 -2.19 -5.40
CA HIS A 27 3.30 -0.88 -5.99
C HIS A 27 4.47 -0.89 -6.96
N LEU A 28 5.58 -1.55 -6.62
CA LEU A 28 6.72 -1.70 -7.53
C LEU A 28 6.33 -2.51 -8.77
N ALA A 29 5.58 -3.60 -8.61
CA ALA A 29 5.16 -4.44 -9.74
C ALA A 29 4.17 -3.70 -10.65
N CYS A 30 3.11 -3.12 -10.09
CA CYS A 30 2.10 -2.40 -10.87
C CYS A 30 2.65 -1.09 -11.45
N GLY A 31 3.50 -0.39 -10.70
CA GLY A 31 4.14 0.85 -11.15
C GLY A 31 5.06 0.60 -12.35
N ARG A 32 5.87 -0.47 -12.30
CA ARG A 32 6.69 -0.88 -13.42
C ARG A 32 5.85 -1.19 -14.66
N LEU A 33 4.79 -1.99 -14.50
CA LEU A 33 3.90 -2.32 -15.60
C LEU A 33 3.20 -1.07 -16.17
N ALA A 34 2.79 -0.13 -15.31
CA ALA A 34 2.18 1.12 -15.75
C ALA A 34 3.17 2.00 -16.54
N ILE A 35 4.44 2.04 -16.13
CA ILE A 35 5.50 2.76 -16.85
C ILE A 35 5.73 2.10 -18.22
N GLU A 36 5.82 0.77 -18.29
CA GLU A 36 5.99 0.05 -19.56
C GLU A 36 4.83 0.31 -20.52
N LEU A 37 3.57 0.29 -20.02
CA LEU A 37 2.39 0.58 -20.83
C LEU A 37 2.33 2.04 -21.30
N LEU A 38 2.85 2.97 -20.54
CA LEU A 38 2.92 4.37 -20.94
C LEU A 38 4.00 4.59 -21.98
N ALA A 39 5.17 3.96 -21.83
CA ALA A 39 6.28 4.03 -22.76
C ALA A 39 5.92 3.54 -24.17
N GLU A 40 5.01 2.58 -24.28
CA GLU A 40 4.48 2.12 -25.58
C GLU A 40 3.58 3.16 -26.28
N GLN A 41 3.10 4.18 -25.56
CA GLN A 41 2.12 5.14 -26.06
C GLN A 41 2.70 6.52 -26.40
N ASP A 42 3.93 6.83 -25.99
CA ASP A 42 4.46 8.21 -26.05
C ASP A 42 5.98 8.28 -26.33
N ASP A 43 6.44 9.42 -26.87
CA ASP A 43 7.82 9.66 -27.34
C ASP A 43 8.88 9.90 -26.21
N GLY A 44 8.72 9.27 -25.05
CA GLY A 44 9.81 9.10 -24.07
C GLY A 44 9.96 10.18 -22.98
N TRP A 45 9.40 11.39 -23.11
CA TRP A 45 9.54 12.45 -22.09
C TRP A 45 8.54 12.33 -20.92
N LEU A 46 7.33 11.83 -21.19
CA LEU A 46 6.31 11.56 -20.16
C LEU A 46 6.72 10.43 -19.21
N ASP A 47 7.52 9.49 -19.67
CA ASP A 47 7.97 8.33 -18.90
C ASP A 47 8.74 8.70 -17.64
N LEU A 48 9.68 9.66 -17.73
CA LEU A 48 10.50 10.04 -16.58
C LEU A 48 9.68 10.76 -15.52
N SER A 49 8.83 11.69 -15.92
CA SER A 49 7.96 12.42 -14.98
C SER A 49 6.98 11.48 -14.29
N PHE A 50 6.40 10.53 -15.03
CA PHE A 50 5.50 9.52 -14.47
C PHE A 50 6.25 8.55 -13.55
N ALA A 51 7.44 8.08 -13.95
CA ALA A 51 8.25 7.20 -13.12
C ALA A 51 8.62 7.86 -11.78
N VAL A 52 9.04 9.12 -11.81
CA VAL A 52 9.31 9.90 -10.59
C VAL A 52 8.05 10.07 -9.74
N ALA A 53 6.90 10.36 -10.36
CA ALA A 53 5.63 10.49 -9.65
C ALA A 53 5.21 9.16 -8.99
N VAL A 54 5.36 8.03 -9.67
CA VAL A 54 5.09 6.69 -9.11
C VAL A 54 5.98 6.41 -7.91
N LEU A 55 7.29 6.64 -8.03
CA LEU A 55 8.24 6.40 -6.93
C LEU A 55 7.98 7.34 -5.74
N LEU A 56 7.72 8.63 -6.01
CA LEU A 56 7.43 9.61 -4.96
C LEU A 56 6.12 9.26 -4.22
N TYR A 57 5.09 8.88 -4.96
CA TYR A 57 3.85 8.39 -4.35
C TYR A 57 4.09 7.14 -3.50
N GLY A 58 4.84 6.16 -4.02
CA GLY A 58 5.18 4.95 -3.26
C GLY A 58 5.86 5.29 -1.94
N ALA A 59 6.83 6.18 -1.97
CA ALA A 59 7.54 6.63 -0.77
C ALA A 59 6.62 7.36 0.22
N LEU A 60 5.80 8.30 -0.25
CA LEU A 60 4.82 9.03 0.58
C LEU A 60 3.74 8.09 1.13
N ALA A 61 3.28 7.12 0.33
CA ALA A 61 2.33 6.12 0.79
C ALA A 61 2.91 5.29 1.95
N VAL A 62 4.14 4.81 1.82
CA VAL A 62 4.83 4.04 2.88
C VAL A 62 4.99 4.86 4.15
N LEU A 63 5.41 6.13 4.03
CA LEU A 63 5.74 6.97 5.18
C LEU A 63 4.51 7.56 5.89
N VAL A 64 3.46 7.88 5.14
CA VAL A 64 2.33 8.69 5.64
C VAL A 64 0.97 8.04 5.40
N LEU A 65 0.64 7.70 4.15
CA LEU A 65 -0.72 7.33 3.78
C LEU A 65 -1.12 5.96 4.36
N ILE A 66 -0.23 4.96 4.31
CA ILE A 66 -0.53 3.62 4.83
C ILE A 66 -0.66 3.62 6.35
N PRO A 67 0.24 4.24 7.14
CA PRO A 67 0.01 4.39 8.57
C PRO A 67 -1.33 5.04 8.90
N ILE A 68 -1.66 6.16 8.28
CA ILE A 68 -2.95 6.82 8.49
C ILE A 68 -4.10 5.89 8.09
N ALA A 69 -4.07 5.28 6.89
CA ALA A 69 -5.13 4.40 6.40
C ALA A 69 -5.35 3.19 7.32
N VAL A 70 -4.28 2.55 7.82
CA VAL A 70 -4.38 1.39 8.72
C VAL A 70 -5.00 1.79 10.05
N PHE A 71 -4.58 2.90 10.64
CA PHE A 71 -5.08 3.33 11.96
C PHE A 71 -6.43 4.02 11.93
N THR A 72 -6.92 4.45 10.77
CA THR A 72 -8.25 5.08 10.62
C THR A 72 -9.22 4.17 9.90
N VAL A 73 -9.09 4.08 8.59
CA VAL A 73 -10.02 3.30 7.73
C VAL A 73 -9.93 1.81 8.02
N GLY A 74 -8.71 1.26 8.18
CA GLY A 74 -8.49 -0.15 8.46
C GLY A 74 -9.17 -0.59 9.75
N LEU A 75 -8.98 0.15 10.85
CA LEU A 75 -9.65 -0.15 12.12
C LEU A 75 -11.17 0.01 12.04
N ALA A 76 -11.67 1.05 11.36
CA ALA A 76 -13.10 1.27 11.20
C ALA A 76 -13.77 0.14 10.41
N VAL A 77 -13.12 -0.34 9.34
CA VAL A 77 -13.60 -1.46 8.53
C VAL A 77 -13.52 -2.75 9.34
N ASP A 78 -12.43 -2.99 10.07
CA ASP A 78 -12.25 -4.21 10.89
C ASP A 78 -13.35 -4.35 11.94
N VAL A 79 -13.71 -3.26 12.63
CA VAL A 79 -14.82 -3.26 13.60
C VAL A 79 -16.14 -3.66 12.95
N LYS A 80 -16.44 -3.13 11.76
CA LYS A 80 -17.70 -3.39 11.05
C LYS A 80 -17.76 -4.79 10.43
N THR A 81 -16.61 -5.33 10.02
CA THR A 81 -16.53 -6.62 9.30
C THR A 81 -16.12 -7.79 10.20
N ARG A 82 -15.94 -7.56 11.50
CA ARG A 82 -15.42 -8.53 12.47
C ARG A 82 -16.17 -9.87 12.49
N GLN A 83 -17.47 -9.84 12.22
CA GLN A 83 -18.33 -11.05 12.21
C GLN A 83 -18.49 -11.66 10.80
N TRP A 84 -17.88 -11.04 9.79
CA TRP A 84 -18.03 -11.50 8.41
C TRP A 84 -17.06 -12.63 8.08
N PRO A 85 -17.40 -13.48 7.09
CA PRO A 85 -16.45 -14.42 6.52
C PRO A 85 -15.20 -13.70 6.05
N ARG A 86 -14.03 -14.28 6.35
CA ARG A 86 -12.71 -13.66 6.11
C ARG A 86 -12.54 -13.11 4.70
N GLY A 87 -12.98 -13.84 3.67
CA GLY A 87 -12.89 -13.38 2.29
C GLY A 87 -13.73 -12.13 2.00
N ARG A 88 -14.94 -12.04 2.58
CA ARG A 88 -15.80 -10.84 2.44
C ARG A 88 -15.20 -9.65 3.15
N ALA A 89 -14.69 -9.83 4.36
CA ALA A 89 -14.01 -8.77 5.10
C ALA A 89 -12.77 -8.28 4.33
N ALA A 90 -11.95 -9.19 3.80
CA ALA A 90 -10.80 -8.84 2.97
C ALA A 90 -11.20 -8.06 1.70
N ALA A 91 -12.29 -8.45 1.04
CA ALA A 91 -12.79 -7.75 -0.14
C ALA A 91 -13.18 -6.29 0.18
N VAL A 92 -13.81 -6.05 1.35
CA VAL A 92 -14.16 -4.68 1.77
C VAL A 92 -12.91 -3.85 2.09
N HIS A 93 -11.88 -4.47 2.71
CA HIS A 93 -10.59 -3.80 2.91
C HIS A 93 -9.93 -3.46 1.57
N GLY A 94 -9.94 -4.41 0.61
CA GLY A 94 -9.46 -4.17 -0.75
C GLY A 94 -10.21 -3.03 -1.45
N LEU A 95 -11.54 -3.00 -1.34
CA LEU A 95 -12.36 -1.92 -1.89
C LEU A 95 -12.03 -0.56 -1.25
N ALA A 96 -11.85 -0.51 0.06
CA ALA A 96 -11.43 0.71 0.75
C ALA A 96 -10.05 1.19 0.26
N GLY A 97 -9.08 0.29 0.12
CA GLY A 97 -7.78 0.58 -0.46
C GLY A 97 -7.88 1.07 -1.92
N PHE A 98 -8.76 0.47 -2.72
CA PHE A 98 -9.01 0.89 -4.09
C PHE A 98 -9.55 2.32 -4.16
N ILE A 99 -10.54 2.65 -3.34
CA ILE A 99 -11.15 4.01 -3.29
C ILE A 99 -10.08 5.05 -2.92
N LEU A 100 -9.24 4.77 -1.93
CA LEU A 100 -8.14 5.66 -1.56
C LEU A 100 -7.16 5.83 -2.72
N GLY A 101 -6.79 4.75 -3.39
CA GLY A 101 -5.91 4.78 -4.55
C GLY A 101 -6.50 5.50 -5.77
N ILE A 102 -7.83 5.42 -5.99
CA ILE A 102 -8.54 6.19 -7.03
C ILE A 102 -8.44 7.69 -6.77
N GLY A 103 -8.51 8.12 -5.51
CA GLY A 103 -8.31 9.53 -5.16
C GLY A 103 -6.95 10.04 -5.64
N VAL A 104 -5.89 9.25 -5.41
CA VAL A 104 -4.54 9.59 -5.86
C VAL A 104 -4.41 9.51 -7.38
N ALA A 105 -4.99 8.48 -8.02
CA ALA A 105 -5.02 8.37 -9.47
C ALA A 105 -5.68 9.60 -10.11
N GLY A 106 -6.78 10.09 -9.52
CA GLY A 106 -7.46 11.31 -9.96
C GLY A 106 -6.56 12.55 -9.88
N ILE A 107 -5.76 12.67 -8.83
CA ILE A 107 -4.79 13.77 -8.69
C ILE A 107 -3.72 13.67 -9.79
N ALA A 108 -3.17 12.48 -10.04
CA ALA A 108 -2.15 12.27 -11.07
C ALA A 108 -2.68 12.60 -12.47
N VAL A 109 -3.91 12.21 -12.77
CA VAL A 109 -4.58 12.55 -14.05
C VAL A 109 -4.84 14.05 -14.16
N ALA A 110 -5.36 14.67 -13.09
CA ALA A 110 -5.62 16.12 -13.07
C ALA A 110 -4.33 16.96 -13.21
N ALA A 111 -3.21 16.46 -12.71
CA ALA A 111 -1.89 17.06 -12.88
C ALA A 111 -1.26 16.81 -14.27
N GLY A 112 -1.92 16.06 -15.15
CA GLY A 112 -1.42 15.74 -16.48
C GLY A 112 -0.23 14.76 -16.50
N VAL A 113 0.01 14.06 -15.37
CA VAL A 113 1.16 13.14 -15.22
C VAL A 113 0.88 11.77 -15.83
N ALA A 114 -0.39 11.35 -15.90
CA ALA A 114 -0.80 10.04 -16.41
C ALA A 114 -2.20 10.10 -17.01
N ASN A 115 -2.52 9.10 -17.85
CA ASN A 115 -3.89 8.83 -18.25
C ASN A 115 -4.61 7.93 -17.20
N TRP A 116 -5.95 7.83 -17.26
CA TRP A 116 -6.71 7.06 -16.30
C TRP A 116 -6.29 5.59 -16.15
N PRO A 117 -6.13 4.81 -17.23
CA PRO A 117 -5.73 3.40 -17.10
C PRO A 117 -4.40 3.23 -16.38
N THR A 118 -3.37 3.99 -16.74
CA THR A 118 -2.05 3.89 -16.12
C THR A 118 -2.06 4.39 -14.68
N ALA A 119 -2.79 5.47 -14.38
CA ALA A 119 -2.94 5.97 -13.01
C ALA A 119 -3.66 4.98 -12.10
N VAL A 120 -4.74 4.36 -12.56
CA VAL A 120 -5.45 3.31 -11.80
C VAL A 120 -4.53 2.12 -11.53
N LEU A 121 -3.79 1.67 -12.55
CA LEU A 121 -2.86 0.55 -12.40
C LEU A 121 -1.72 0.88 -11.42
N ALA A 122 -1.16 2.09 -11.49
CA ALA A 122 -0.04 2.49 -10.64
C ALA A 122 -0.43 2.76 -9.17
N PHE A 123 -1.64 3.27 -8.92
CA PHE A 123 -2.02 3.79 -7.60
C PHE A 123 -3.18 3.03 -6.95
N ALA A 124 -4.26 2.73 -7.69
CA ALA A 124 -5.44 2.11 -7.11
C ALA A 124 -5.29 0.59 -6.93
N VAL A 125 -4.78 -0.09 -7.94
CA VAL A 125 -4.62 -1.55 -7.90
C VAL A 125 -3.68 -2.01 -6.78
N PRO A 126 -2.46 -1.45 -6.61
CA PRO A 126 -1.57 -1.88 -5.53
C PRO A 126 -2.16 -1.59 -4.14
N SER A 127 -2.86 -0.47 -3.96
CA SER A 127 -3.53 -0.14 -2.70
C SER A 127 -4.64 -1.14 -2.36
N ALA A 128 -5.43 -1.55 -3.34
CA ALA A 128 -6.47 -2.57 -3.18
C ALA A 128 -5.88 -3.94 -2.82
N LEU A 129 -4.88 -4.39 -3.57
CA LEU A 129 -4.23 -5.68 -3.38
C LEU A 129 -3.52 -5.75 -2.02
N ALA A 130 -2.82 -4.67 -1.63
CA ALA A 130 -2.15 -4.60 -0.34
C ALA A 130 -3.15 -4.68 0.83
N ALA A 131 -4.24 -3.92 0.78
CA ALA A 131 -5.26 -3.94 1.83
C ALA A 131 -5.96 -5.30 1.93
N PHE A 132 -6.31 -5.92 0.80
CA PHE A 132 -6.87 -7.26 0.73
C PHE A 132 -5.91 -8.31 1.32
N ALA A 133 -4.66 -8.36 0.84
CA ALA A 133 -3.65 -9.32 1.27
C ALA A 133 -3.30 -9.15 2.75
N THR A 134 -3.21 -7.91 3.23
CA THR A 134 -2.98 -7.60 4.65
C THR A 134 -4.05 -8.23 5.52
N HIS A 135 -5.33 -8.04 5.19
CA HIS A 135 -6.42 -8.63 5.97
C HIS A 135 -6.41 -10.16 5.91
N MET A 136 -6.03 -10.73 4.77
CA MET A 136 -5.92 -12.20 4.60
C MET A 136 -4.77 -12.79 5.41
N VAL A 137 -3.65 -12.11 5.57
CA VAL A 137 -2.44 -12.65 6.22
C VAL A 137 -2.34 -12.31 7.71
N SER A 138 -2.87 -11.17 8.13
CA SER A 138 -2.74 -10.67 9.51
C SER A 138 -3.10 -11.69 10.60
N PRO A 139 -4.19 -12.47 10.53
CA PRO A 139 -4.51 -13.46 11.56
C PRO A 139 -3.44 -14.55 11.69
N THR A 140 -2.85 -14.99 10.58
CA THR A 140 -1.76 -15.97 10.58
C THR A 140 -0.48 -15.37 11.17
N ALA A 141 -0.15 -14.13 10.82
CA ALA A 141 1.00 -13.44 11.37
C ALA A 141 0.87 -13.17 12.88
N MET A 142 -0.34 -12.93 13.38
CA MET A 142 -0.61 -12.77 14.81
C MET A 142 -0.38 -14.05 15.60
N SER A 143 -0.54 -15.22 14.98
CA SER A 143 -0.29 -16.53 15.61
C SER A 143 1.18 -16.99 15.52
N HIS A 144 1.98 -16.38 14.64
CA HIS A 144 3.36 -16.78 14.38
C HIS A 144 4.32 -15.59 14.51
N ARG A 145 5.02 -15.51 15.65
CA ARG A 145 5.97 -14.41 15.95
C ARG A 145 7.02 -14.21 14.83
N GLY A 146 7.52 -15.29 14.23
CA GLY A 146 8.48 -15.21 13.14
C GLY A 146 7.97 -14.40 11.95
N ILE A 147 6.71 -14.63 11.53
CA ILE A 147 6.10 -13.88 10.42
C ILE A 147 5.98 -12.39 10.75
N ALA A 148 5.55 -12.08 11.97
CA ALA A 148 5.43 -10.69 12.42
C ALA A 148 6.80 -9.97 12.42
N TRP A 149 7.85 -10.62 12.94
CA TRP A 149 9.21 -10.06 12.92
C TRP A 149 9.76 -9.86 11.51
N THR A 150 9.57 -10.84 10.63
CA THR A 150 9.97 -10.73 9.22
C THR A 150 9.24 -9.57 8.52
N ALA A 151 7.94 -9.43 8.74
CA ALA A 151 7.16 -8.33 8.18
C ALA A 151 7.70 -6.97 8.66
N TRP A 152 8.01 -6.82 9.94
CA TRP A 152 8.58 -5.58 10.48
C TRP A 152 10.01 -5.31 9.96
N ALA A 153 10.85 -6.32 9.83
CA ALA A 153 12.19 -6.15 9.26
C ALA A 153 12.12 -5.64 7.81
N LEU A 154 11.26 -6.25 6.98
CA LEU A 154 11.04 -5.81 5.59
C LEU A 154 10.38 -4.42 5.52
N ALA A 155 9.41 -4.14 6.38
CA ALA A 155 8.80 -2.82 6.47
C ALA A 155 9.81 -1.73 6.84
N SER A 156 10.74 -2.03 7.76
CA SER A 156 11.82 -1.10 8.12
C SER A 156 12.72 -0.79 6.94
N VAL A 157 13.06 -1.78 6.12
CA VAL A 157 13.83 -1.57 4.87
C VAL A 157 13.05 -0.66 3.91
N ALA A 158 11.74 -0.91 3.72
CA ALA A 158 10.91 -0.08 2.85
C ALA A 158 10.82 1.38 3.35
N ILE A 159 10.68 1.58 4.66
CA ILE A 159 10.65 2.92 5.29
C ILE A 159 11.97 3.64 5.06
N VAL A 160 13.11 2.99 5.34
CA VAL A 160 14.44 3.60 5.17
C VAL A 160 14.68 3.94 3.69
N ALA A 161 14.38 3.02 2.76
CA ALA A 161 14.52 3.28 1.34
C ALA A 161 13.65 4.46 0.87
N SER A 162 12.39 4.54 1.36
CA SER A 162 11.49 5.65 1.06
C SER A 162 12.00 6.98 1.61
N LEU A 163 12.54 7.01 2.83
CA LEU A 163 13.14 8.20 3.42
C LEU A 163 14.35 8.68 2.61
N VAL A 164 15.26 7.76 2.29
CA VAL A 164 16.45 8.09 1.47
C VAL A 164 16.03 8.65 0.12
N PHE A 165 15.05 8.03 -0.55
CA PHE A 165 14.55 8.49 -1.83
C PHE A 165 13.95 9.91 -1.74
N VAL A 166 13.06 10.15 -0.77
CA VAL A 166 12.44 11.48 -0.58
C VAL A 166 13.50 12.53 -0.31
N VAL A 167 14.44 12.27 0.60
CA VAL A 167 15.55 13.21 0.88
C VAL A 167 16.37 13.48 -0.38
N SER A 168 16.69 12.45 -1.16
CA SER A 168 17.47 12.63 -2.40
C SER A 168 16.76 13.51 -3.43
N VAL A 169 15.43 13.39 -3.55
CA VAL A 169 14.64 14.20 -4.49
C VAL A 169 14.56 15.69 -4.07
N PHE A 170 14.57 15.97 -2.76
CA PHE A 170 14.40 17.34 -2.26
C PHE A 170 15.71 18.06 -1.89
N VAL A 171 16.84 17.35 -1.82
CA VAL A 171 18.16 17.91 -1.44
C VAL A 171 19.10 18.05 -2.64
N LEU A 172 18.88 17.30 -3.73
CA LEU A 172 19.62 17.40 -5.00
C LEU A 172 18.89 18.25 -6.02
#